data_3290c4ba324d32a88dd8f891cdde3cb2
#
_entry.id   3290c4ba324d32a88dd8f891cdde3cb2
#
_cell.length_a   1.000
_cell.length_b   1.000
_cell.length_c   1.000
_cell.angle_alpha   90.00
_cell.angle_beta   90.00
_cell.angle_gamma   90.00
#
_symmetry.space_group_name_H-M   'P 1'
#
loop_
_entity.id
_entity.type
_entity.pdbx_description
1 polymer ?
#
loop_
_entity_poly.entity_id
_entity_poly.type
_entity_poly.pdbx_seq_one_letter_code
_entity_poly.pdbx_strand_id
1 'polypeptide(L)'
;MSIIENIKSPKDLKKLSRDELKNLCGEIRQFIIESVSQTGGHLSSNLGVIELTVALHFVFDAPNDKLIWDVGHQTYAHKIITGRKNQMRTLRQKNGISGFPRRSESIYDEFGTGHSSTSISAALGMAESLKKNKSKSKAIAIVGDGALTAGMAFEGLNHAGSTENNILIILNDNDMSISNNVGALNNYLTKLLSGKLYEGFKKSGKKVFSKLPPVLELARKTEEHMKGMVIPGTLFEEFGFNYLGPIDGHDLDVLIDTLSNIKYLEGPQFLHIATKKGYGYKPAENNPNQYHGIGKFDPELGLDQKKNTHLTYTEIFSNWIVKAAKTHSKLCAITPAMSDGSGLTKFAKKYPSRFYDVGIAEQHALTFAAGLSLSGFKPVVAIYSTFFQRAYDQLIHDIALQNIPMLFAIDRAGVVGADGATHSGSFDISFLRCIPNIILMTPSNESECTQMLSFGYQYKGICAVRYPRGFAASLEKKQLKKLTLGKAITLREGKKICILGFGPIINECIKIAEKMNATLIDMRFVKPMDEEIIEQKSKNHDLIVTIEENSIMGGAGSAVNEVLAKKNITKKLLIIGMPDQFVEHGTQEEVQKACGLDALSIESKIVNALSK
;
A
#
# COMPACT_ATOMS: atom_id res chain seq x y z
N MET A 1 -3.99 4.68 -39.27
CA MET A 1 -5.00 4.30 -38.27
C MET A 1 -4.27 3.98 -36.97
N SER A 2 -4.81 4.36 -35.83
CA SER A 2 -4.20 4.04 -34.51
C SER A 2 -4.28 2.53 -34.27
N ILE A 3 -3.16 1.92 -33.92
CA ILE A 3 -3.03 0.47 -33.70
C ILE A 3 -3.80 0.05 -32.45
N ILE A 4 -3.76 0.86 -31.38
CA ILE A 4 -4.41 0.60 -30.10
C ILE A 4 -5.94 0.42 -30.21
N GLU A 5 -6.57 0.99 -31.26
CA GLU A 5 -8.01 0.84 -31.50
C GLU A 5 -8.38 -0.60 -31.92
N ASN A 6 -7.44 -1.33 -32.50
CA ASN A 6 -7.63 -2.68 -32.97
C ASN A 6 -7.28 -3.75 -31.95
N ILE A 7 -6.71 -3.37 -30.80
CA ILE A 7 -6.34 -4.29 -29.73
C ILE A 7 -7.54 -4.53 -28.81
N LYS A 8 -8.11 -5.72 -28.89
CA LYS A 8 -9.23 -6.17 -28.04
C LYS A 8 -8.80 -7.29 -27.08
N SER A 9 -7.70 -7.96 -27.38
CA SER A 9 -7.16 -9.05 -26.57
C SER A 9 -5.66 -9.24 -26.84
N PRO A 10 -4.92 -9.94 -25.98
CA PRO A 10 -3.51 -10.26 -26.20
C PRO A 10 -3.24 -11.00 -27.53
N LYS A 11 -4.22 -11.73 -28.06
CA LYS A 11 -4.09 -12.44 -29.35
C LYS A 11 -3.87 -11.49 -30.52
N ASP A 12 -4.34 -10.26 -30.41
CA ASP A 12 -4.20 -9.27 -31.49
C ASP A 12 -2.75 -8.77 -31.61
N LEU A 13 -1.99 -8.73 -30.50
CA LEU A 13 -0.58 -8.36 -30.54
C LEU A 13 0.25 -9.35 -31.36
N LYS A 14 -0.11 -10.64 -31.33
CA LYS A 14 0.62 -11.71 -32.04
C LYS A 14 0.55 -11.60 -33.57
N LYS A 15 -0.33 -10.73 -34.07
CA LYS A 15 -0.49 -10.45 -35.51
C LYS A 15 0.35 -9.27 -35.99
N LEU A 16 0.93 -8.49 -35.04
CA LEU A 16 1.67 -7.28 -35.33
C LEU A 16 3.14 -7.56 -35.63
N SER A 17 3.70 -6.78 -36.54
CA SER A 17 5.15 -6.72 -36.78
C SER A 17 5.86 -6.04 -35.59
N ARG A 18 7.19 -6.20 -35.51
CA ARG A 18 8.01 -5.53 -34.47
C ARG A 18 7.87 -4.01 -34.48
N ASP A 19 7.81 -3.40 -35.66
CA ASP A 19 7.67 -1.95 -35.79
C ASP A 19 6.26 -1.48 -35.37
N GLU A 20 5.22 -2.24 -35.68
CA GLU A 20 3.87 -1.96 -35.20
C GLU A 20 3.77 -2.10 -33.67
N LEU A 21 4.45 -3.08 -33.06
CA LEU A 21 4.51 -3.21 -31.60
C LEU A 21 5.22 -2.02 -30.93
N LYS A 22 6.30 -1.49 -31.52
CA LYS A 22 6.98 -0.27 -31.05
C LYS A 22 6.05 0.94 -31.12
N ASN A 23 5.33 1.10 -32.22
CA ASN A 23 4.34 2.17 -32.37
C ASN A 23 3.22 2.03 -31.34
N LEU A 24 2.74 0.81 -31.09
CA LEU A 24 1.73 0.52 -30.06
C LEU A 24 2.20 0.91 -28.68
N CYS A 25 3.47 0.67 -28.32
CA CYS A 25 4.03 1.13 -27.05
C CYS A 25 3.91 2.66 -26.90
N GLY A 26 4.18 3.42 -27.96
CA GLY A 26 4.01 4.87 -27.98
C GLY A 26 2.54 5.31 -27.79
N GLU A 27 1.62 4.66 -28.51
CA GLU A 27 0.18 4.93 -28.39
C GLU A 27 -0.37 4.58 -26.99
N ILE A 28 0.04 3.46 -26.41
CA ILE A 28 -0.35 3.08 -25.04
C ILE A 28 0.18 4.12 -24.03
N ARG A 29 1.42 4.57 -24.18
CA ARG A 29 2.02 5.59 -23.30
C ARG A 29 1.20 6.87 -23.29
N GLN A 30 0.90 7.39 -24.48
CA GLN A 30 0.10 8.59 -24.62
C GLN A 30 -1.29 8.42 -24.03
N PHE A 31 -1.94 7.29 -24.30
CA PHE A 31 -3.28 6.97 -23.81
C PHE A 31 -3.31 6.84 -22.27
N ILE A 32 -2.25 6.29 -21.63
CA ILE A 32 -2.14 6.23 -20.17
C ILE A 32 -1.99 7.63 -19.59
N ILE A 33 -1.16 8.50 -20.17
CA ILE A 33 -0.98 9.88 -19.71
C ILE A 33 -2.32 10.62 -19.75
N GLU A 34 -3.05 10.55 -20.87
CA GLU A 34 -4.35 11.19 -21.03
C GLU A 34 -5.41 10.64 -20.06
N SER A 35 -5.47 9.31 -19.87
CA SER A 35 -6.42 8.68 -18.97
C SER A 35 -6.16 9.08 -17.51
N VAL A 36 -4.91 8.98 -17.06
CA VAL A 36 -4.52 9.28 -15.67
C VAL A 36 -4.63 10.77 -15.37
N SER A 37 -4.41 11.66 -16.35
CA SER A 37 -4.61 13.10 -16.17
C SER A 37 -6.05 13.43 -15.77
N GLN A 38 -7.03 12.67 -16.24
CA GLN A 38 -8.45 12.86 -15.97
C GLN A 38 -8.95 12.12 -14.72
N THR A 39 -8.37 10.96 -14.40
CA THR A 39 -8.85 10.10 -13.32
C THR A 39 -8.00 10.15 -12.06
N GLY A 40 -6.73 10.56 -12.21
CA GLY A 40 -5.68 10.25 -11.24
C GLY A 40 -5.24 8.79 -11.35
N GLY A 41 -4.12 8.45 -10.71
CA GLY A 41 -3.61 7.07 -10.71
C GLY A 41 -2.11 6.97 -10.50
N HIS A 42 -1.57 5.79 -10.77
CA HIS A 42 -0.14 5.50 -10.67
C HIS A 42 0.51 5.71 -12.05
N LEU A 43 1.12 6.89 -12.29
CA LEU A 43 1.61 7.23 -13.63
C LEU A 43 3.03 6.71 -13.88
N SER A 44 4.00 7.13 -13.05
CA SER A 44 5.42 6.88 -13.33
C SER A 44 5.77 5.39 -13.42
N SER A 45 5.17 4.56 -12.57
CA SER A 45 5.38 3.10 -12.56
C SER A 45 4.82 2.43 -13.81
N ASN A 46 3.68 2.90 -14.33
CA ASN A 46 3.08 2.37 -15.57
C ASN A 46 3.90 2.71 -16.80
N LEU A 47 4.40 3.96 -16.90
CA LEU A 47 5.20 4.38 -18.04
C LEU A 47 6.53 3.64 -18.16
N GLY A 48 7.06 3.15 -17.03
CA GLY A 48 8.31 2.38 -16.97
C GLY A 48 8.22 0.93 -17.46
N VAL A 49 7.01 0.37 -17.65
CA VAL A 49 6.86 -1.08 -17.94
C VAL A 49 6.00 -1.37 -19.19
N ILE A 50 5.79 -0.38 -20.05
CA ILE A 50 4.94 -0.56 -21.24
C ILE A 50 5.55 -1.58 -22.19
N GLU A 51 6.83 -1.42 -22.53
CA GLU A 51 7.57 -2.31 -23.43
C GLU A 51 7.58 -3.74 -22.86
N LEU A 52 7.88 -3.91 -21.56
CA LEU A 52 7.80 -5.21 -20.89
C LEU A 52 6.41 -5.83 -21.00
N THR A 53 5.36 -5.05 -20.75
CA THR A 53 3.98 -5.53 -20.79
C THR A 53 3.59 -6.01 -22.18
N VAL A 54 3.95 -5.24 -23.23
CA VAL A 54 3.72 -5.61 -24.62
C VAL A 54 4.49 -6.88 -24.98
N ALA A 55 5.78 -6.98 -24.59
CA ALA A 55 6.60 -8.15 -24.86
C ALA A 55 6.05 -9.41 -24.16
N LEU A 56 5.61 -9.31 -22.90
CA LEU A 56 5.00 -10.41 -22.16
C LEU A 56 3.75 -10.95 -22.87
N HIS A 57 2.83 -10.08 -23.25
CA HIS A 57 1.60 -10.48 -23.94
C HIS A 57 1.82 -10.92 -25.39
N PHE A 58 2.91 -10.48 -26.03
CA PHE A 58 3.29 -10.95 -27.36
C PHE A 58 3.88 -12.37 -27.29
N VAL A 59 4.74 -12.66 -26.33
CA VAL A 59 5.47 -13.93 -26.23
C VAL A 59 4.65 -15.02 -25.55
N PHE A 60 4.08 -14.72 -24.39
CA PHE A 60 3.34 -15.70 -23.59
C PHE A 60 1.86 -15.78 -23.98
N ASP A 61 1.22 -16.88 -23.61
CA ASP A 61 -0.17 -17.16 -23.95
C ASP A 61 -1.09 -16.99 -22.72
N ALA A 62 -1.23 -15.75 -22.27
CA ALA A 62 -2.16 -15.44 -21.18
C ALA A 62 -3.63 -15.65 -21.66
N PRO A 63 -4.53 -16.22 -20.82
CA PRO A 63 -4.35 -16.57 -19.41
C PRO A 63 -3.84 -18.01 -19.16
N ASN A 64 -3.43 -18.77 -20.18
CA ASN A 64 -2.85 -20.09 -19.95
C ASN A 64 -1.52 -19.97 -19.22
N ASP A 65 -0.60 -19.14 -19.73
CA ASP A 65 0.55 -18.66 -18.97
C ASP A 65 0.07 -17.65 -17.92
N LYS A 66 0.52 -17.79 -16.66
CA LYS A 66 0.05 -17.02 -15.51
C LYS A 66 0.92 -15.80 -15.28
N LEU A 67 0.39 -14.60 -15.51
CA LEU A 67 1.09 -13.34 -15.26
C LEU A 67 0.67 -12.75 -13.91
N ILE A 68 1.58 -12.73 -12.94
CA ILE A 68 1.34 -12.24 -11.59
C ILE A 68 2.16 -10.97 -11.33
N TRP A 69 1.48 -9.85 -11.18
CA TRP A 69 2.09 -8.55 -10.96
C TRP A 69 2.25 -8.27 -9.46
N ASP A 70 3.47 -7.96 -9.01
CA ASP A 70 3.69 -7.54 -7.63
C ASP A 70 3.17 -6.11 -7.42
N VAL A 71 2.51 -5.84 -6.30
CA VAL A 71 1.75 -4.60 -6.04
C VAL A 71 0.62 -4.39 -7.05
N GLY A 72 0.92 -4.47 -8.33
CA GLY A 72 -0.06 -4.33 -9.42
C GLY A 72 -0.40 -2.89 -9.83
N HIS A 73 0.25 -1.89 -9.24
CA HIS A 73 0.04 -0.48 -9.57
C HIS A 73 0.59 -0.10 -10.96
N GLN A 74 1.37 -0.96 -11.60
CA GLN A 74 1.98 -0.80 -12.92
C GLN A 74 1.23 -1.54 -14.05
N THR A 75 -0.06 -1.87 -13.87
CA THR A 75 -0.80 -2.79 -14.78
C THR A 75 -1.75 -2.09 -15.76
N TYR A 76 -1.61 -0.78 -15.99
CA TYR A 76 -2.54 -0.09 -16.88
C TYR A 76 -2.38 -0.53 -18.35
N ALA A 77 -1.15 -0.73 -18.81
CA ALA A 77 -0.90 -1.31 -20.13
C ALA A 77 -1.48 -2.74 -20.25
N HIS A 78 -1.35 -3.56 -19.20
CA HIS A 78 -1.99 -4.88 -19.11
C HIS A 78 -3.52 -4.78 -19.22
N LYS A 79 -4.18 -3.85 -18.53
CA LYS A 79 -5.63 -3.63 -18.63
C LYS A 79 -6.04 -3.23 -20.05
N ILE A 80 -5.28 -2.35 -20.70
CA ILE A 80 -5.53 -1.90 -22.07
C ILE A 80 -5.47 -3.08 -23.04
N ILE A 81 -4.37 -3.85 -23.00
CA ILE A 81 -4.12 -4.99 -23.89
C ILE A 81 -5.15 -6.11 -23.69
N THR A 82 -5.66 -6.27 -22.48
CA THR A 82 -6.65 -7.29 -22.12
C THR A 82 -8.10 -6.83 -22.27
N GLY A 83 -8.35 -5.80 -23.11
CA GLY A 83 -9.67 -5.40 -23.56
C GLY A 83 -10.38 -4.35 -22.73
N ARG A 84 -9.71 -3.75 -21.72
CA ARG A 84 -10.30 -2.73 -20.83
C ARG A 84 -9.94 -1.29 -21.23
N LYS A 85 -9.45 -1.05 -22.44
CA LYS A 85 -9.06 0.28 -22.93
C LYS A 85 -10.15 1.33 -22.72
N ASN A 86 -11.38 1.03 -23.15
CA ASN A 86 -12.49 1.98 -23.06
C ASN A 86 -12.89 2.31 -21.61
N GLN A 87 -12.63 1.38 -20.70
CA GLN A 87 -12.92 1.53 -19.27
C GLN A 87 -11.85 2.34 -18.52
N MET A 88 -10.68 2.59 -19.11
CA MET A 88 -9.60 3.39 -18.49
C MET A 88 -10.05 4.80 -18.08
N ARG A 89 -11.08 5.35 -18.74
CA ARG A 89 -11.69 6.64 -18.37
C ARG A 89 -12.44 6.61 -17.02
N THR A 90 -12.70 5.41 -16.50
CA THR A 90 -13.36 5.18 -15.19
C THR A 90 -12.40 4.63 -14.14
N LEU A 91 -11.08 4.66 -14.42
CA LEU A 91 -10.05 4.13 -13.54
C LEU A 91 -10.16 4.75 -12.13
N ARG A 92 -10.24 3.91 -11.10
CA ARG A 92 -10.32 4.29 -9.68
C ARG A 92 -11.55 5.15 -9.31
N GLN A 93 -12.55 5.22 -10.19
CA GLN A 93 -13.81 5.92 -9.94
C GLN A 93 -14.89 4.92 -9.53
N LYS A 94 -15.90 5.39 -8.82
CA LYS A 94 -17.04 4.57 -8.41
C LYS A 94 -17.65 3.84 -9.60
N ASN A 95 -17.87 2.53 -9.46
CA ASN A 95 -18.36 1.63 -10.51
C ASN A 95 -17.44 1.51 -11.74
N GLY A 96 -16.22 2.02 -11.66
CA GLY A 96 -15.20 1.89 -12.69
C GLY A 96 -14.23 0.74 -12.43
N ILE A 97 -13.12 0.72 -13.17
CA ILE A 97 -12.08 -0.30 -12.99
C ILE A 97 -11.11 0.07 -11.87
N SER A 98 -10.61 -0.94 -11.17
CA SER A 98 -9.63 -0.80 -10.09
C SER A 98 -8.27 -0.28 -10.61
N GLY A 99 -7.53 0.41 -9.75
CA GLY A 99 -6.13 0.79 -10.00
C GLY A 99 -5.15 -0.38 -9.94
N PHE A 100 -5.60 -1.57 -9.56
CA PHE A 100 -4.81 -2.79 -9.39
C PHE A 100 -5.47 -3.96 -10.13
N PRO A 101 -4.74 -5.07 -10.38
CA PRO A 101 -5.35 -6.31 -10.89
C PRO A 101 -6.44 -6.81 -9.96
N ARG A 102 -7.56 -7.20 -10.54
CA ARG A 102 -8.72 -7.70 -9.80
C ARG A 102 -9.36 -8.87 -10.54
N ARG A 103 -9.38 -10.05 -9.94
CA ARG A 103 -9.91 -11.28 -10.55
C ARG A 103 -11.35 -11.17 -11.04
N SER A 104 -12.18 -10.35 -10.38
CA SER A 104 -13.56 -10.12 -10.81
C SER A 104 -13.68 -9.19 -12.02
N GLU A 105 -12.62 -8.50 -12.45
CA GLU A 105 -12.63 -7.62 -13.62
C GLU A 105 -12.25 -8.37 -14.90
N SER A 106 -11.34 -9.35 -14.82
CA SER A 106 -10.79 -10.00 -15.99
C SER A 106 -10.21 -11.38 -15.68
N ILE A 107 -10.36 -12.32 -16.62
CA ILE A 107 -9.70 -13.63 -16.58
C ILE A 107 -8.18 -13.53 -16.67
N TYR A 108 -7.64 -12.41 -17.12
CA TYR A 108 -6.21 -12.12 -17.21
C TYR A 108 -5.62 -11.60 -15.92
N ASP A 109 -6.44 -11.22 -14.94
CA ASP A 109 -6.02 -10.79 -13.61
C ASP A 109 -5.95 -12.03 -12.69
N GLU A 110 -4.92 -12.85 -12.89
CA GLU A 110 -4.77 -14.18 -12.25
C GLU A 110 -4.73 -14.10 -10.71
N PHE A 111 -4.17 -13.03 -10.18
CA PHE A 111 -4.04 -12.78 -8.75
C PHE A 111 -4.34 -11.31 -8.45
N GLY A 112 -5.28 -11.06 -7.55
CA GLY A 112 -5.58 -9.72 -7.05
C GLY A 112 -4.45 -9.20 -6.17
N THR A 113 -4.00 -7.98 -6.40
CA THR A 113 -2.86 -7.39 -5.68
C THR A 113 -3.18 -5.97 -5.19
N GLY A 114 -2.24 -5.35 -4.52
CA GLY A 114 -2.32 -4.02 -3.92
C GLY A 114 -1.22 -3.83 -2.88
N HIS A 115 -0.94 -4.89 -2.09
CA HIS A 115 0.23 -4.97 -1.23
C HIS A 115 1.39 -5.66 -1.95
N SER A 116 2.63 -5.31 -1.59
CA SER A 116 3.83 -5.80 -2.24
C SER A 116 4.24 -7.21 -1.82
N SER A 117 5.16 -7.78 -2.59
CA SER A 117 6.00 -8.94 -2.22
C SER A 117 5.27 -10.29 -2.15
N THR A 118 4.10 -10.38 -2.77
CA THR A 118 3.27 -11.60 -2.78
C THR A 118 3.37 -12.38 -4.09
N SER A 119 3.86 -11.74 -5.16
CA SER A 119 3.82 -12.29 -6.52
C SER A 119 4.61 -13.58 -6.68
N ILE A 120 5.81 -13.67 -6.07
CA ILE A 120 6.68 -14.84 -6.17
C ILE A 120 6.00 -16.06 -5.56
N SER A 121 5.48 -15.94 -4.34
CA SER A 121 4.79 -17.04 -3.66
C SER A 121 3.52 -17.47 -4.40
N ALA A 122 2.74 -16.50 -4.92
CA ALA A 122 1.55 -16.80 -5.71
C ALA A 122 1.91 -17.52 -7.03
N ALA A 123 2.93 -17.03 -7.74
CA ALA A 123 3.42 -17.65 -8.96
C ALA A 123 3.97 -19.06 -8.73
N LEU A 124 4.69 -19.27 -7.63
CA LEU A 124 5.21 -20.60 -7.27
C LEU A 124 4.07 -21.59 -7.04
N GLY A 125 3.03 -21.20 -6.29
CA GLY A 125 1.84 -22.03 -6.10
C GLY A 125 1.12 -22.38 -7.41
N MET A 126 1.05 -21.43 -8.35
CA MET A 126 0.50 -21.67 -9.67
C MET A 126 1.40 -22.57 -10.52
N ALA A 127 2.74 -22.38 -10.48
CA ALA A 127 3.71 -23.23 -11.19
C ALA A 127 3.62 -24.68 -10.72
N GLU A 128 3.50 -24.91 -9.42
CA GLU A 128 3.31 -26.23 -8.83
C GLU A 128 2.00 -26.90 -9.33
N SER A 129 0.91 -26.13 -9.41
CA SER A 129 -0.36 -26.60 -9.97
C SER A 129 -0.23 -26.96 -11.46
N LEU A 130 0.44 -26.11 -12.24
CA LEU A 130 0.69 -26.36 -13.67
C LEU A 130 1.51 -27.66 -13.85
N LYS A 131 2.55 -27.86 -13.05
CA LYS A 131 3.39 -29.10 -13.06
C LYS A 131 2.55 -30.34 -12.77
N LYS A 132 1.72 -30.32 -11.71
CA LYS A 132 0.84 -31.44 -11.34
C LYS A 132 -0.18 -31.77 -12.44
N ASN A 133 -0.67 -30.75 -13.15
CA ASN A 133 -1.59 -30.90 -14.29
C ASN A 133 -0.85 -31.21 -15.60
N LYS A 134 0.47 -31.43 -15.59
CA LYS A 134 1.29 -31.69 -16.77
C LYS A 134 1.15 -30.61 -17.87
N SER A 135 0.86 -29.37 -17.45
CA SER A 135 0.80 -28.23 -18.36
C SER A 135 2.19 -27.75 -18.74
N LYS A 136 2.34 -27.31 -19.99
CA LYS A 136 3.57 -26.67 -20.47
C LYS A 136 3.60 -25.15 -20.24
N SER A 137 2.51 -24.59 -19.71
CA SER A 137 2.40 -23.16 -19.39
C SER A 137 3.35 -22.77 -18.25
N LYS A 138 3.73 -21.50 -18.20
CA LYS A 138 4.60 -20.93 -17.18
C LYS A 138 3.80 -20.05 -16.20
N ALA A 139 4.29 -19.97 -14.98
CA ALA A 139 3.91 -18.93 -14.03
C ALA A 139 5.02 -17.86 -13.98
N ILE A 140 4.63 -16.60 -14.11
CA ILE A 140 5.54 -15.47 -14.29
C ILE A 140 5.23 -14.42 -13.23
N ALA A 141 6.16 -14.19 -12.30
CA ALA A 141 6.08 -13.13 -11.31
C ALA A 141 6.84 -11.89 -11.81
N ILE A 142 6.17 -10.75 -11.88
CA ILE A 142 6.76 -9.46 -12.24
C ILE A 142 6.89 -8.64 -10.96
N VAL A 143 8.11 -8.48 -10.44
CA VAL A 143 8.41 -7.89 -9.15
C VAL A 143 9.31 -6.66 -9.31
N GLY A 144 8.96 -5.56 -8.64
CA GLY A 144 9.83 -4.37 -8.57
C GLY A 144 10.94 -4.55 -7.54
N ASP A 145 12.04 -3.84 -7.73
CA ASP A 145 13.21 -3.81 -6.85
C ASP A 145 12.85 -3.49 -5.38
N GLY A 146 11.98 -2.51 -5.15
CA GLY A 146 11.49 -2.20 -3.80
C GLY A 146 10.68 -3.34 -3.18
N ALA A 147 9.84 -4.03 -3.94
CA ALA A 147 9.05 -5.14 -3.45
C ALA A 147 9.89 -6.40 -3.17
N LEU A 148 11.02 -6.54 -3.85
CA LEU A 148 11.95 -7.65 -3.63
C LEU A 148 12.66 -7.57 -2.27
N THR A 149 12.68 -6.40 -1.61
CA THR A 149 13.36 -6.21 -0.32
C THR A 149 12.62 -6.78 0.88
N ALA A 150 11.34 -7.14 0.75
CA ALA A 150 10.55 -7.69 1.86
C ALA A 150 10.87 -9.16 2.16
N GLY A 151 10.72 -9.56 3.43
CA GLY A 151 10.99 -10.91 3.89
C GLY A 151 10.24 -11.97 3.09
N MET A 152 8.94 -11.78 2.85
CA MET A 152 8.12 -12.73 2.09
C MET A 152 8.63 -12.96 0.65
N ALA A 153 9.22 -11.95 0.00
CA ALA A 153 9.86 -12.13 -1.31
C ALA A 153 11.07 -13.06 -1.21
N PHE A 154 11.90 -12.89 -0.17
CA PHE A 154 13.06 -13.78 0.08
C PHE A 154 12.62 -15.21 0.43
N GLU A 155 11.56 -15.38 1.23
CA GLU A 155 10.97 -16.70 1.51
C GLU A 155 10.49 -17.36 0.21
N GLY A 156 9.80 -16.60 -0.66
CA GLY A 156 9.37 -17.05 -1.98
C GLY A 156 10.53 -17.42 -2.89
N LEU A 157 11.60 -16.63 -2.94
CA LEU A 157 12.83 -16.92 -3.69
C LEU A 157 13.51 -18.21 -3.19
N ASN A 158 13.73 -18.30 -1.88
CA ASN A 158 14.37 -19.47 -1.26
C ASN A 158 13.60 -20.76 -1.59
N HIS A 159 12.27 -20.73 -1.49
CA HIS A 159 11.45 -21.89 -1.82
C HIS A 159 11.45 -22.17 -3.34
N ALA A 160 11.25 -21.16 -4.19
CA ALA A 160 11.17 -21.34 -5.63
C ALA A 160 12.47 -21.92 -6.22
N GLY A 161 13.62 -21.41 -5.78
CA GLY A 161 14.92 -21.88 -6.26
C GLY A 161 15.28 -23.31 -5.85
N SER A 162 14.67 -23.84 -4.78
CA SER A 162 14.85 -25.24 -4.36
C SER A 162 13.94 -26.22 -5.12
N THR A 163 13.10 -25.73 -6.05
CA THR A 163 12.17 -26.54 -6.82
C THR A 163 12.61 -26.70 -8.29
N GLU A 164 12.02 -27.65 -8.99
CA GLU A 164 12.15 -27.80 -10.45
C GLU A 164 10.94 -27.20 -11.20
N ASN A 165 10.21 -26.27 -10.59
CA ASN A 165 9.02 -25.69 -11.19
C ASN A 165 9.38 -24.71 -12.31
N ASN A 166 8.57 -24.71 -13.37
CA ASN A 166 8.70 -23.77 -14.48
C ASN A 166 8.18 -22.38 -14.09
N ILE A 167 8.87 -21.71 -13.19
CA ILE A 167 8.60 -20.36 -12.76
C ILE A 167 9.59 -19.37 -13.40
N LEU A 168 9.08 -18.23 -13.85
CA LEU A 168 9.91 -17.10 -14.29
C LEU A 168 9.68 -15.93 -13.33
N ILE A 169 10.74 -15.45 -12.70
CA ILE A 169 10.74 -14.22 -11.92
C ILE A 169 11.38 -13.13 -12.75
N ILE A 170 10.65 -12.03 -12.96
CA ILE A 170 11.16 -10.85 -13.68
C ILE A 170 11.34 -9.72 -12.66
N LEU A 171 12.59 -9.42 -12.35
CA LEU A 171 12.94 -8.25 -11.57
C LEU A 171 12.93 -7.01 -12.46
N ASN A 172 12.01 -6.11 -12.20
CA ASN A 172 11.97 -4.78 -12.81
C ASN A 172 12.72 -3.79 -11.92
N ASP A 173 13.98 -3.59 -12.23
CA ASP A 173 14.88 -2.70 -11.49
C ASP A 173 14.86 -1.29 -12.11
N ASN A 174 14.41 -0.33 -11.33
CA ASN A 174 14.38 1.08 -11.75
C ASN A 174 15.06 2.02 -10.73
N ASP A 175 15.85 1.43 -9.80
CA ASP A 175 16.58 2.12 -8.73
C ASP A 175 15.68 2.97 -7.81
N MET A 176 14.36 2.68 -7.78
CA MET A 176 13.38 3.45 -7.01
C MET A 176 12.19 2.61 -6.56
N SER A 177 11.84 2.72 -5.27
CA SER A 177 10.51 2.33 -4.76
C SER A 177 9.56 3.56 -4.72
N ILE A 178 8.73 3.67 -3.68
CA ILE A 178 7.94 4.89 -3.37
C ILE A 178 8.88 6.03 -2.92
N SER A 179 10.00 5.69 -2.27
CA SER A 179 11.17 6.54 -1.99
C SER A 179 12.40 5.91 -2.66
N ASN A 180 13.56 6.57 -2.58
CA ASN A 180 14.82 5.95 -3.01
C ASN A 180 15.00 4.62 -2.28
N ASN A 181 15.36 3.58 -3.01
CA ASN A 181 15.57 2.26 -2.43
C ASN A 181 16.65 2.29 -1.36
N VAL A 182 16.45 1.52 -0.32
CA VAL A 182 17.37 1.43 0.82
C VAL A 182 17.85 -0.02 1.01
N GLY A 183 19.01 -0.16 1.64
CA GLY A 183 19.55 -1.46 2.06
C GLY A 183 20.62 -2.05 1.13
N ALA A 184 21.21 -3.14 1.60
CA ALA A 184 22.34 -3.80 0.94
C ALA A 184 21.97 -4.41 -0.42
N LEU A 185 20.73 -4.91 -0.55
CA LEU A 185 20.26 -5.48 -1.82
C LEU A 185 20.23 -4.42 -2.92
N ASN A 186 19.76 -3.20 -2.61
CA ASN A 186 19.77 -2.11 -3.57
C ASN A 186 21.20 -1.75 -4.01
N ASN A 187 22.14 -1.67 -3.06
CA ASN A 187 23.54 -1.43 -3.39
C ASN A 187 24.12 -2.54 -4.29
N TYR A 188 23.68 -3.78 -4.08
CA TYR A 188 24.05 -4.91 -4.92
C TYR A 188 23.49 -4.77 -6.34
N LEU A 189 22.19 -4.48 -6.49
CA LEU A 189 21.55 -4.28 -7.79
C LEU A 189 22.15 -3.09 -8.55
N THR A 190 22.39 -1.96 -7.89
CA THR A 190 23.07 -0.79 -8.49
C THR A 190 24.47 -1.15 -9.03
N LYS A 191 25.23 -2.01 -8.32
CA LYS A 191 26.53 -2.49 -8.82
C LYS A 191 26.35 -3.36 -10.07
N LEU A 192 25.30 -4.18 -10.15
CA LEU A 192 25.01 -4.96 -11.35
C LEU A 192 24.73 -4.07 -12.56
N LEU A 193 23.95 -2.97 -12.36
CA LEU A 193 23.63 -2.02 -13.43
C LEU A 193 24.81 -1.13 -13.84
N SER A 194 25.71 -0.81 -12.92
CA SER A 194 26.90 0.05 -13.19
C SER A 194 28.12 -0.70 -13.71
N GLY A 195 28.07 -2.02 -13.78
CA GLY A 195 29.19 -2.87 -14.21
C GLY A 195 29.50 -2.78 -15.70
N LYS A 196 30.78 -3.01 -16.07
CA LYS A 196 31.24 -3.04 -17.48
C LYS A 196 30.47 -4.04 -18.36
N LEU A 197 29.86 -5.05 -17.76
CA LEU A 197 29.00 -6.02 -18.45
C LEU A 197 27.73 -5.38 -18.98
N TYR A 198 27.04 -4.53 -18.19
CA TYR A 198 25.85 -3.82 -18.66
C TYR A 198 26.14 -2.86 -19.82
N GLU A 199 27.26 -2.14 -19.76
CA GLU A 199 27.72 -1.32 -20.90
C GLU A 199 28.06 -2.16 -22.14
N GLY A 200 28.62 -3.35 -21.96
CA GLY A 200 28.89 -4.32 -23.03
C GLY A 200 27.59 -4.81 -23.69
N PHE A 201 26.58 -5.16 -22.91
CA PHE A 201 25.26 -5.56 -23.41
C PHE A 201 24.55 -4.43 -24.15
N LYS A 202 24.60 -3.20 -23.63
CA LYS A 202 24.03 -2.01 -24.28
C LYS A 202 24.68 -1.69 -25.64
N LYS A 203 25.98 -1.95 -25.78
CA LYS A 203 26.73 -1.75 -27.04
C LYS A 203 26.63 -2.94 -28.02
N SER A 204 26.41 -4.14 -27.51
CA SER A 204 26.46 -5.38 -28.31
C SER A 204 25.07 -5.93 -28.69
N GLY A 205 23.98 -5.32 -28.29
CA GLY A 205 22.59 -5.80 -28.38
C GLY A 205 22.07 -6.20 -29.77
N LYS A 206 22.87 -6.09 -30.82
CA LYS A 206 22.50 -6.55 -32.18
C LYS A 206 23.18 -7.83 -32.66
N LYS A 207 24.16 -8.41 -31.94
CA LYS A 207 24.97 -9.53 -32.48
C LYS A 207 25.12 -10.77 -31.59
N VAL A 208 24.79 -10.74 -30.29
CA VAL A 208 25.18 -11.81 -29.37
C VAL A 208 24.08 -12.86 -29.16
N PHE A 209 22.82 -12.52 -29.28
CA PHE A 209 21.72 -13.44 -28.98
C PHE A 209 21.23 -14.32 -30.15
N SER A 210 21.72 -14.11 -31.36
CA SER A 210 21.32 -14.93 -32.53
C SER A 210 22.02 -16.29 -32.65
N LYS A 211 23.00 -16.60 -31.80
CA LYS A 211 23.73 -17.88 -31.82
C LYS A 211 24.15 -18.28 -30.39
N LEU A 212 23.27 -18.92 -29.66
CA LEU A 212 23.58 -19.70 -28.48
C LEU A 212 23.19 -21.15 -28.73
N PRO A 213 24.08 -22.06 -28.84
CA PRO A 213 24.53 -23.03 -27.87
C PRO A 213 25.99 -23.41 -28.16
N PRO A 214 26.76 -23.99 -27.50
CA PRO A 214 27.27 -24.59 -26.27
C PRO A 214 28.39 -23.82 -25.55
N VAL A 215 28.55 -22.52 -25.82
CA VAL A 215 29.65 -21.71 -25.23
C VAL A 215 29.43 -21.44 -23.74
N LEU A 216 28.19 -21.49 -23.27
CA LEU A 216 27.86 -21.30 -21.85
C LEU A 216 28.35 -22.44 -20.96
N GLU A 217 28.35 -23.68 -21.44
CA GLU A 217 28.88 -24.81 -20.69
C GLU A 217 30.42 -24.81 -20.60
N LEU A 218 31.08 -24.27 -21.63
CA LEU A 218 32.53 -24.12 -21.64
C LEU A 218 32.99 -22.92 -20.79
N ALA A 219 32.25 -21.82 -20.79
CA ALA A 219 32.50 -20.67 -19.94
C ALA A 219 32.32 -21.04 -18.46
N ARG A 220 31.29 -21.83 -18.12
CA ARG A 220 31.01 -22.29 -16.76
C ARG A 220 32.15 -23.16 -16.18
N LYS A 221 32.78 -24.01 -17.00
CA LYS A 221 33.93 -24.85 -16.59
C LYS A 221 35.25 -24.09 -16.45
N THR A 222 35.39 -22.95 -17.14
CA THR A 222 36.61 -22.11 -17.03
C THR A 222 36.52 -21.13 -15.87
N GLU A 223 35.32 -20.76 -15.43
CA GLU A 223 35.07 -19.82 -14.34
C GLU A 223 35.23 -20.41 -12.94
N GLU A 224 35.11 -21.73 -12.78
CA GLU A 224 35.41 -22.39 -11.49
C GLU A 224 36.85 -22.17 -11.00
N HIS A 225 37.75 -21.68 -11.85
CA HIS A 225 39.14 -21.44 -11.52
C HIS A 225 39.53 -19.97 -11.27
N MET A 226 38.62 -19.01 -11.45
CA MET A 226 38.85 -17.58 -11.11
C MET A 226 38.08 -17.16 -9.85
N LYS A 227 38.35 -17.84 -8.74
CA LYS A 227 37.87 -17.42 -7.41
C LYS A 227 38.49 -16.08 -7.03
N GLY A 228 37.71 -15.00 -7.12
CA GLY A 228 38.11 -13.67 -6.67
C GLY A 228 37.34 -12.50 -7.28
N MET A 229 36.64 -12.68 -8.39
CA MET A 229 35.77 -11.64 -8.94
C MET A 229 34.30 -11.96 -8.60
N VAL A 230 33.63 -11.05 -7.90
CA VAL A 230 32.16 -11.12 -7.67
C VAL A 230 31.51 -11.01 -9.04
N ILE A 231 31.03 -12.12 -9.57
CA ILE A 231 30.29 -12.18 -10.84
C ILE A 231 28.90 -11.63 -10.57
N PRO A 232 28.40 -10.67 -11.36
CA PRO A 232 27.04 -10.21 -11.27
C PRO A 232 26.06 -11.38 -11.44
N GLY A 233 25.13 -11.56 -10.51
CA GLY A 233 24.13 -12.65 -10.58
C GLY A 233 24.29 -13.76 -9.54
N THR A 234 25.43 -13.89 -8.89
CA THR A 234 25.72 -14.98 -7.95
C THR A 234 24.69 -15.16 -6.83
N LEU A 235 24.12 -14.09 -6.29
CA LEU A 235 23.09 -14.20 -5.25
C LEU A 235 21.88 -15.03 -5.70
N PHE A 236 21.35 -14.77 -6.89
CA PHE A 236 20.17 -15.47 -7.41
C PHE A 236 20.54 -16.89 -7.89
N GLU A 237 21.75 -17.07 -8.41
CA GLU A 237 22.27 -18.38 -8.78
C GLU A 237 22.49 -19.27 -7.54
N GLU A 238 22.98 -18.72 -6.44
CA GLU A 238 23.10 -19.45 -5.17
C GLU A 238 21.73 -19.85 -4.60
N PHE A 239 20.67 -19.10 -4.89
CA PHE A 239 19.31 -19.54 -4.61
C PHE A 239 18.80 -20.64 -5.56
N GLY A 240 19.52 -21.00 -6.61
CA GLY A 240 19.15 -22.07 -7.55
C GLY A 240 18.44 -21.59 -8.81
N PHE A 241 18.45 -20.29 -9.10
CA PHE A 241 17.85 -19.75 -10.35
C PHE A 241 18.86 -19.74 -11.49
N ASN A 242 18.39 -19.98 -12.72
CA ASN A 242 19.11 -19.56 -13.89
C ASN A 242 18.94 -18.05 -14.08
N TYR A 243 20.00 -17.28 -13.78
CA TYR A 243 19.98 -15.81 -13.84
C TYR A 243 20.33 -15.31 -15.22
N LEU A 244 19.52 -14.35 -15.72
CA LEU A 244 19.65 -13.70 -17.01
C LEU A 244 19.55 -12.17 -16.84
N GLY A 245 20.47 -11.44 -17.44
CA GLY A 245 20.44 -9.97 -17.41
C GLY A 245 21.66 -9.37 -16.69
N PRO A 246 21.62 -8.04 -16.34
CA PRO A 246 20.50 -7.14 -16.63
C PRO A 246 20.39 -6.75 -18.12
N ILE A 247 19.17 -6.63 -18.63
CA ILE A 247 18.87 -6.16 -19.99
C ILE A 247 18.11 -4.84 -19.97
N ASP A 248 18.13 -4.10 -21.10
CA ASP A 248 17.37 -2.86 -21.24
C ASP A 248 15.87 -3.15 -21.36
N GLY A 249 15.09 -2.75 -20.35
CA GLY A 249 13.65 -2.95 -20.30
C GLY A 249 12.84 -2.01 -21.22
N HIS A 250 13.50 -1.08 -21.92
CA HIS A 250 12.90 -0.21 -22.93
C HIS A 250 13.23 -0.61 -24.36
N ASP A 251 14.12 -1.59 -24.56
CA ASP A 251 14.37 -2.20 -25.88
C ASP A 251 13.41 -3.38 -26.11
N LEU A 252 12.33 -3.10 -26.85
CA LEU A 252 11.29 -4.08 -27.11
C LEU A 252 11.80 -5.32 -27.86
N ASP A 253 12.76 -5.15 -28.81
CA ASP A 253 13.31 -6.26 -29.59
C ASP A 253 14.11 -7.19 -28.68
N VAL A 254 14.97 -6.64 -27.83
CA VAL A 254 15.75 -7.40 -26.83
C VAL A 254 14.83 -8.14 -25.86
N LEU A 255 13.78 -7.47 -25.37
CA LEU A 255 12.78 -8.09 -24.48
C LEU A 255 12.09 -9.28 -25.14
N ILE A 256 11.57 -9.10 -26.37
CA ILE A 256 10.86 -10.18 -27.05
C ILE A 256 11.80 -11.35 -27.36
N ASP A 257 13.02 -11.09 -27.82
CA ASP A 257 13.99 -12.16 -28.13
C ASP A 257 14.38 -12.93 -26.88
N THR A 258 14.68 -12.21 -25.78
CA THR A 258 15.04 -12.83 -24.49
C THR A 258 13.89 -13.66 -23.93
N LEU A 259 12.68 -13.10 -23.87
CA LEU A 259 11.50 -13.80 -23.36
C LEU A 259 11.12 -15.00 -24.22
N SER A 260 11.28 -14.91 -25.54
CA SER A 260 11.05 -16.02 -26.47
C SER A 260 11.99 -17.20 -26.21
N ASN A 261 13.24 -16.91 -25.89
CA ASN A 261 14.22 -17.95 -25.50
C ASN A 261 13.88 -18.55 -24.13
N ILE A 262 13.58 -17.71 -23.13
CA ILE A 262 13.24 -18.14 -21.75
C ILE A 262 11.97 -19.00 -21.75
N LYS A 263 11.05 -18.77 -22.66
CA LYS A 263 9.76 -19.51 -22.74
C LYS A 263 9.97 -21.03 -22.79
N TYR A 264 11.05 -21.49 -23.40
CA TYR A 264 11.33 -22.92 -23.58
C TYR A 264 12.32 -23.49 -22.55
N LEU A 265 12.89 -22.66 -21.67
CA LEU A 265 13.77 -23.14 -20.60
C LEU A 265 12.94 -23.77 -19.48
N GLU A 266 13.43 -24.87 -18.93
CA GLU A 266 12.84 -25.57 -17.79
C GLU A 266 13.46 -25.13 -16.46
N GLY A 267 12.74 -25.37 -15.36
CA GLY A 267 13.17 -25.00 -14.01
C GLY A 267 13.00 -23.50 -13.70
N PRO A 268 13.48 -23.06 -12.53
CA PRO A 268 13.35 -21.69 -12.07
C PRO A 268 14.26 -20.73 -12.83
N GLN A 269 13.67 -19.70 -13.44
CA GLN A 269 14.36 -18.65 -14.19
C GLN A 269 14.25 -17.32 -13.49
N PHE A 270 15.30 -16.51 -13.52
CA PHE A 270 15.32 -15.14 -12.99
C PHE A 270 15.83 -14.17 -14.06
N LEU A 271 14.94 -13.31 -14.56
CA LEU A 271 15.27 -12.27 -15.54
C LEU A 271 15.36 -10.91 -14.85
N HIS A 272 16.53 -10.27 -14.94
CA HIS A 272 16.75 -8.91 -14.44
C HIS A 272 16.64 -7.93 -15.61
N ILE A 273 15.72 -6.96 -15.49
CA ILE A 273 15.55 -5.88 -16.47
C ILE A 273 15.75 -4.52 -15.79
N ALA A 274 16.42 -3.62 -16.50
CA ALA A 274 16.62 -2.24 -16.09
C ALA A 274 15.60 -1.34 -16.80
N THR A 275 14.85 -0.57 -16.03
CA THR A 275 13.84 0.37 -16.56
C THR A 275 14.00 1.75 -15.94
N LYS A 276 13.22 2.72 -16.43
CA LYS A 276 13.16 4.07 -15.89
C LYS A 276 11.71 4.45 -15.58
N LYS A 277 11.43 4.81 -14.32
CA LYS A 277 10.12 5.33 -13.94
C LYS A 277 9.78 6.60 -14.73
N GLY A 278 8.55 6.69 -15.21
CA GLY A 278 8.10 7.85 -15.97
C GLY A 278 8.59 7.91 -17.40
N TYR A 279 9.21 6.86 -17.93
CA TYR A 279 9.83 6.81 -19.25
C TYR A 279 8.93 7.35 -20.37
N GLY A 280 9.48 8.29 -21.17
CA GLY A 280 8.78 8.94 -22.27
C GLY A 280 7.85 10.09 -21.87
N TYR A 281 7.82 10.48 -20.57
CA TYR A 281 7.13 11.70 -20.11
C TYR A 281 8.03 12.48 -19.17
N LYS A 282 8.67 13.53 -19.70
CA LYS A 282 9.73 14.29 -19.00
C LYS A 282 9.35 14.78 -17.59
N PRO A 283 8.13 15.31 -17.32
CA PRO A 283 7.76 15.68 -15.95
C PRO A 283 7.84 14.53 -14.96
N ALA A 284 7.40 13.33 -15.36
CA ALA A 284 7.46 12.13 -14.51
C ALA A 284 8.87 11.54 -14.41
N GLU A 285 9.69 11.64 -15.47
CA GLU A 285 11.10 11.24 -15.42
C GLU A 285 11.93 12.09 -14.46
N ASN A 286 11.64 13.40 -14.41
CA ASN A 286 12.35 14.34 -13.54
C ASN A 286 11.90 14.25 -12.07
N ASN A 287 10.64 13.86 -11.82
CA ASN A 287 10.05 13.81 -10.48
C ASN A 287 9.21 12.53 -10.30
N PRO A 288 9.80 11.33 -10.40
CA PRO A 288 9.06 10.08 -10.44
C PRO A 288 8.23 9.81 -9.17
N ASN A 289 8.67 10.31 -8.01
CA ASN A 289 7.95 10.18 -6.75
C ASN A 289 6.66 11.01 -6.73
N GLN A 290 6.68 12.23 -7.24
CA GLN A 290 5.48 13.08 -7.33
C GLN A 290 4.44 12.48 -8.28
N TYR A 291 4.89 11.80 -9.34
CA TYR A 291 4.05 11.12 -10.33
C TYR A 291 3.81 9.64 -10.00
N HIS A 292 4.19 9.17 -8.81
CA HIS A 292 3.92 7.79 -8.40
C HIS A 292 2.43 7.55 -8.21
N GLY A 293 1.76 8.33 -7.35
CA GLY A 293 0.32 8.26 -7.12
C GLY A 293 -0.28 9.66 -7.12
N ILE A 294 -0.81 10.09 -8.27
CA ILE A 294 -1.23 11.47 -8.49
C ILE A 294 -2.75 11.61 -8.62
N GLY A 295 -3.25 12.81 -8.29
CA GLY A 295 -4.60 13.25 -8.62
C GLY A 295 -4.73 13.64 -10.10
N LYS A 296 -5.83 14.30 -10.44
CA LYS A 296 -6.01 14.91 -11.77
C LYS A 296 -4.96 15.99 -12.01
N PHE A 297 -4.46 16.09 -13.23
CA PHE A 297 -3.43 17.07 -13.59
C PHE A 297 -3.55 17.46 -15.07
N ASP A 298 -2.91 18.54 -15.46
CA ASP A 298 -2.77 18.93 -16.84
C ASP A 298 -1.50 18.29 -17.43
N PRO A 299 -1.59 17.52 -18.53
CA PRO A 299 -0.41 16.88 -19.13
C PRO A 299 0.67 17.84 -19.62
N GLU A 300 0.31 19.08 -20.01
CA GLU A 300 1.24 20.09 -20.49
C GLU A 300 1.83 20.92 -19.36
N LEU A 301 1.02 21.31 -18.36
CA LEU A 301 1.40 22.17 -17.24
C LEU A 301 1.93 21.39 -16.03
N GLY A 302 1.63 20.08 -15.94
CA GLY A 302 2.01 19.25 -14.80
C GLY A 302 1.05 19.36 -13.61
N LEU A 303 1.58 19.14 -12.40
CA LEU A 303 0.80 19.13 -11.16
C LEU A 303 0.49 20.54 -10.66
N ASP A 304 -0.79 20.83 -10.41
CA ASP A 304 -1.23 22.10 -9.81
C ASP A 304 -0.97 22.10 -8.29
N GLN A 305 -0.22 23.12 -7.83
CA GLN A 305 0.10 23.32 -6.40
C GLN A 305 -0.95 24.20 -5.71
N LYS A 306 -2.18 23.74 -5.58
CA LYS A 306 -3.17 24.46 -4.77
C LYS A 306 -2.81 24.39 -3.29
N LYS A 307 -2.61 25.56 -2.67
CA LYS A 307 -2.45 25.66 -1.21
C LYS A 307 -3.84 25.61 -0.57
N ASN A 308 -4.11 24.55 0.18
CA ASN A 308 -5.29 24.46 1.02
C ASN A 308 -5.09 25.23 2.34
N THR A 309 -6.16 25.77 2.90
CA THR A 309 -6.14 26.53 4.16
C THR A 309 -6.14 25.64 5.40
N HIS A 310 -6.64 24.40 5.28
CA HIS A 310 -6.70 23.42 6.36
C HIS A 310 -5.55 22.42 6.28
N LEU A 311 -5.02 22.02 7.44
CA LEU A 311 -4.00 20.98 7.52
C LEU A 311 -4.61 19.58 7.39
N THR A 312 -3.93 18.72 6.66
CA THR A 312 -4.21 17.28 6.68
C THR A 312 -3.69 16.64 7.98
N TYR A 313 -4.25 15.51 8.38
CA TYR A 313 -3.74 14.76 9.54
C TYR A 313 -2.25 14.38 9.37
N THR A 314 -1.83 14.02 8.18
CA THR A 314 -0.42 13.76 7.84
C THR A 314 0.46 14.99 8.10
N GLU A 315 0.00 16.20 7.74
CA GLU A 315 0.73 17.45 8.00
C GLU A 315 0.75 17.80 9.49
N ILE A 316 -0.31 17.52 10.23
CA ILE A 316 -0.36 17.69 11.70
C ILE A 316 0.69 16.79 12.34
N PHE A 317 0.74 15.52 11.97
CA PHE A 317 1.78 14.59 12.44
C PHE A 317 3.18 15.07 12.06
N SER A 318 3.39 15.47 10.80
CA SER A 318 4.67 15.99 10.30
C SER A 318 5.18 17.19 11.12
N ASN A 319 4.29 18.14 11.40
CA ASN A 319 4.61 19.32 12.19
C ASN A 319 4.88 18.96 13.66
N TRP A 320 4.08 18.06 14.23
CA TRP A 320 4.25 17.57 15.60
C TRP A 320 5.60 16.88 15.79
N ILE A 321 5.97 15.90 14.93
CA ILE A 321 7.19 15.10 15.14
C ILE A 321 8.45 15.94 14.99
N VAL A 322 8.46 16.90 14.05
CA VAL A 322 9.58 17.85 13.89
C VAL A 322 9.71 18.77 15.10
N LYS A 323 8.58 19.22 15.68
CA LYS A 323 8.57 20.04 16.90
C LYS A 323 9.03 19.23 18.12
N ALA A 324 8.52 18.02 18.31
CA ALA A 324 8.88 17.13 19.41
C ALA A 324 10.38 16.78 19.40
N ALA A 325 10.95 16.54 18.24
CA ALA A 325 12.37 16.19 18.08
C ALA A 325 13.34 17.31 18.50
N LYS A 326 12.89 18.56 18.57
CA LYS A 326 13.73 19.68 19.07
C LYS A 326 14.07 19.54 20.55
N THR A 327 13.13 19.02 21.34
CA THR A 327 13.25 18.90 22.80
C THR A 327 13.55 17.48 23.28
N HIS A 328 13.37 16.49 22.39
CA HIS A 328 13.55 15.07 22.72
C HIS A 328 14.64 14.45 21.83
N SER A 329 15.88 14.43 22.32
CA SER A 329 17.05 13.91 21.59
C SER A 329 16.96 12.40 21.29
N LYS A 330 16.26 11.65 22.14
CA LYS A 330 16.05 10.20 22.01
C LYS A 330 14.90 9.81 21.04
N LEU A 331 14.14 10.79 20.54
CA LEU A 331 13.10 10.55 19.54
C LEU A 331 13.73 10.15 18.22
N CYS A 332 13.33 9.00 17.68
CA CYS A 332 13.62 8.57 16.32
C CYS A 332 12.32 8.19 15.60
N ALA A 333 12.33 8.34 14.27
CA ALA A 333 11.20 8.05 13.40
C ALA A 333 11.53 6.88 12.47
N ILE A 334 10.58 5.94 12.36
CA ILE A 334 10.71 4.74 11.53
C ILE A 334 9.52 4.66 10.59
N THR A 335 9.75 4.31 9.34
CA THR A 335 8.69 4.05 8.37
C THR A 335 9.08 2.96 7.39
N PRO A 336 8.16 2.05 7.02
CA PRO A 336 8.39 1.10 5.94
C PRO A 336 8.06 1.74 4.58
N ALA A 337 9.07 2.30 3.90
CA ALA A 337 9.04 2.89 2.55
C ALA A 337 8.03 4.04 2.33
N MET A 338 7.46 4.61 3.40
CA MET A 338 6.37 5.61 3.30
C MET A 338 6.78 7.00 3.81
N SER A 339 8.04 7.39 3.64
CA SER A 339 8.60 8.65 4.15
C SER A 339 7.76 9.88 3.77
N ASP A 340 7.40 10.01 2.51
CA ASP A 340 6.59 11.14 2.02
C ASP A 340 5.12 10.98 2.43
N GLY A 341 4.53 9.82 2.16
CA GLY A 341 3.13 9.54 2.45
C GLY A 341 2.77 9.61 3.93
N SER A 342 3.69 9.32 4.84
CA SER A 342 3.50 9.46 6.30
C SER A 342 3.94 10.82 6.85
N GLY A 343 4.35 11.78 5.98
CA GLY A 343 4.75 13.13 6.41
C GLY A 343 6.10 13.22 7.11
N LEU A 344 6.99 12.25 6.92
CA LEU A 344 8.32 12.21 7.55
C LEU A 344 9.43 12.91 6.76
N THR A 345 9.17 13.38 5.55
CA THR A 345 10.19 14.03 4.69
C THR A 345 10.86 15.23 5.36
N LYS A 346 10.10 16.07 6.09
CA LYS A 346 10.67 17.21 6.85
C LYS A 346 11.55 16.73 8.00
N PHE A 347 11.14 15.66 8.68
CA PHE A 347 11.92 15.06 9.77
C PHE A 347 13.21 14.44 9.26
N ALA A 348 13.17 13.66 8.19
CA ALA A 348 14.32 13.02 7.55
C ALA A 348 15.38 14.04 7.14
N LYS A 349 14.97 15.16 6.51
CA LYS A 349 15.88 16.26 6.13
C LYS A 349 16.52 16.94 7.34
N LYS A 350 15.78 17.13 8.44
CA LYS A 350 16.25 17.88 9.61
C LYS A 350 17.01 17.04 10.61
N TYR A 351 16.69 15.77 10.74
CA TYR A 351 17.25 14.83 11.70
C TYR A 351 17.63 13.49 11.06
N PRO A 352 18.52 13.48 10.03
CA PRO A 352 18.83 12.29 9.24
C PRO A 352 19.37 11.13 10.07
N SER A 353 20.14 11.39 11.15
CA SER A 353 20.68 10.36 12.03
C SER A 353 19.66 9.72 12.98
N ARG A 354 18.41 10.21 12.98
CA ARG A 354 17.31 9.70 13.80
C ARG A 354 16.11 9.26 12.95
N PHE A 355 16.30 9.19 11.64
CA PHE A 355 15.30 8.74 10.69
C PHE A 355 15.71 7.41 10.08
N TYR A 356 14.78 6.46 10.04
CA TYR A 356 14.98 5.13 9.50
C TYR A 356 13.84 4.80 8.52
N ASP A 357 14.15 4.81 7.23
CA ASP A 357 13.35 4.14 6.22
C ASP A 357 13.91 2.73 6.08
N VAL A 358 13.09 1.73 6.32
CA VAL A 358 13.52 0.33 6.32
C VAL A 358 13.13 -0.42 5.04
N GLY A 359 12.68 0.30 4.01
CA GLY A 359 12.12 -0.31 2.80
C GLY A 359 10.71 -0.87 3.06
N ILE A 360 10.19 -1.65 2.11
CA ILE A 360 8.85 -2.26 2.26
C ILE A 360 8.97 -3.50 3.17
N ALA A 361 9.18 -3.26 4.46
CA ALA A 361 9.50 -4.29 5.45
C ALA A 361 8.83 -3.97 6.81
N GLU A 362 7.51 -4.06 6.86
CA GLU A 362 6.71 -3.69 8.02
C GLU A 362 7.04 -4.52 9.26
N GLN A 363 7.26 -5.83 9.10
CA GLN A 363 7.67 -6.74 10.16
C GLN A 363 9.00 -6.31 10.77
N HIS A 364 9.99 -6.08 9.91
CA HIS A 364 11.32 -5.58 10.33
C HIS A 364 11.20 -4.22 11.03
N ALA A 365 10.35 -3.30 10.53
CA ALA A 365 10.15 -1.98 11.14
C ALA A 365 9.77 -2.07 12.62
N LEU A 366 8.86 -2.97 12.97
CA LEU A 366 8.39 -3.12 14.34
C LEU A 366 9.45 -3.76 15.25
N THR A 367 10.05 -4.86 14.85
CA THR A 367 11.10 -5.52 15.65
C THR A 367 12.34 -4.64 15.80
N PHE A 368 12.74 -3.91 14.74
CA PHE A 368 13.81 -2.92 14.80
C PHE A 368 13.50 -1.78 15.78
N ALA A 369 12.26 -1.27 15.73
CA ALA A 369 11.80 -0.25 16.68
C ALA A 369 11.84 -0.77 18.13
N ALA A 370 11.46 -2.03 18.37
CA ALA A 370 11.55 -2.65 19.69
C ALA A 370 13.00 -2.68 20.20
N GLY A 371 13.96 -3.07 19.38
CA GLY A 371 15.38 -3.05 19.70
C GLY A 371 15.89 -1.65 20.06
N LEU A 372 15.50 -0.62 19.31
CA LEU A 372 15.82 0.78 19.62
C LEU A 372 15.22 1.23 20.97
N SER A 373 13.97 0.85 21.24
CA SER A 373 13.29 1.19 22.49
C SER A 373 13.99 0.56 23.70
N LEU A 374 14.33 -0.71 23.62
CA LEU A 374 15.07 -1.42 24.68
C LEU A 374 16.48 -0.84 24.92
N SER A 375 17.06 -0.22 23.88
CA SER A 375 18.38 0.46 23.95
C SER A 375 18.27 1.93 24.39
N GLY A 376 17.10 2.36 24.86
CA GLY A 376 16.89 3.68 25.48
C GLY A 376 16.55 4.81 24.51
N PHE A 377 16.21 4.51 23.25
CA PHE A 377 15.57 5.45 22.34
C PHE A 377 14.04 5.47 22.55
N LYS A 378 13.38 6.43 21.93
CA LYS A 378 11.91 6.50 21.90
C LYS A 378 11.43 6.52 20.45
N PRO A 379 11.21 5.36 19.85
CA PRO A 379 10.77 5.27 18.47
C PRO A 379 9.32 5.70 18.29
N VAL A 380 9.07 6.39 17.17
CA VAL A 380 7.75 6.66 16.60
C VAL A 380 7.67 5.92 15.29
N VAL A 381 6.81 4.93 15.18
CA VAL A 381 6.57 4.18 13.95
C VAL A 381 5.40 4.79 13.21
N ALA A 382 5.67 5.38 12.03
CA ALA A 382 4.66 5.93 11.16
C ALA A 382 4.32 4.92 10.05
N ILE A 383 3.11 4.39 10.08
CA ILE A 383 2.66 3.29 9.23
C ILE A 383 1.21 3.50 8.80
N TYR A 384 0.84 3.03 7.59
CA TYR A 384 -0.56 3.04 7.18
C TYR A 384 -1.34 1.90 7.85
N SER A 385 -2.59 2.16 8.19
CA SER A 385 -3.49 1.19 8.83
C SER A 385 -3.52 -0.15 8.09
N THR A 386 -3.70 -0.14 6.77
CA THR A 386 -3.72 -1.37 5.97
C THR A 386 -2.38 -2.12 5.96
N PHE A 387 -1.24 -1.41 5.96
CA PHE A 387 0.09 -2.04 5.96
C PHE A 387 0.49 -2.55 7.34
N PHE A 388 -0.09 -2.00 8.41
CA PHE A 388 0.14 -2.50 9.76
C PHE A 388 -0.31 -3.96 9.96
N GLN A 389 -1.27 -4.42 9.18
CA GLN A 389 -1.71 -5.82 9.17
C GLN A 389 -0.55 -6.80 8.95
N ARG A 390 0.45 -6.43 8.12
CA ARG A 390 1.60 -7.29 7.81
C ARG A 390 2.55 -7.49 8.99
N ALA A 391 2.52 -6.61 9.99
CA ALA A 391 3.37 -6.66 11.17
C ALA A 391 2.59 -6.98 12.46
N TYR A 392 1.44 -7.65 12.32
CA TYR A 392 0.55 -7.94 13.45
C TYR A 392 1.19 -8.91 14.46
N ASP A 393 1.90 -9.93 13.99
CA ASP A 393 2.62 -10.84 14.86
C ASP A 393 3.72 -10.11 15.65
N GLN A 394 4.53 -9.27 15.00
CA GLN A 394 5.60 -8.51 15.65
C GLN A 394 5.06 -7.50 16.67
N LEU A 395 3.88 -6.94 16.41
CA LEU A 395 3.19 -6.11 17.40
C LEU A 395 2.84 -6.91 18.67
N ILE A 396 2.29 -8.11 18.50
CA ILE A 396 1.88 -8.97 19.63
C ILE A 396 3.11 -9.52 20.36
N HIS A 397 3.96 -10.25 19.63
CA HIS A 397 5.05 -11.04 20.19
C HIS A 397 6.24 -10.16 20.61
N ASP A 398 6.73 -9.29 19.70
CA ASP A 398 7.97 -8.56 19.94
C ASP A 398 7.77 -7.32 20.82
N ILE A 399 6.55 -6.75 20.80
CA ILE A 399 6.28 -5.46 21.46
C ILE A 399 5.31 -5.60 22.63
N ALA A 400 4.09 -6.09 22.40
CA ALA A 400 3.04 -6.06 23.41
C ALA A 400 3.26 -7.07 24.54
N LEU A 401 3.68 -8.28 24.20
CA LEU A 401 4.00 -9.33 25.18
C LEU A 401 5.11 -8.88 26.13
N GLN A 402 6.09 -8.13 25.64
CA GLN A 402 7.21 -7.59 26.41
C GLN A 402 6.93 -6.20 26.99
N ASN A 403 5.74 -5.61 26.71
CA ASN A 403 5.33 -4.28 27.13
C ASN A 403 6.36 -3.18 26.80
N ILE A 404 6.93 -3.24 25.60
CA ILE A 404 7.97 -2.30 25.16
C ILE A 404 7.34 -0.94 24.82
N PRO A 405 7.78 0.18 25.45
CA PRO A 405 7.21 1.50 25.20
C PRO A 405 7.38 1.94 23.74
N MET A 406 6.28 2.30 23.08
CA MET A 406 6.29 2.70 21.67
C MET A 406 5.09 3.58 21.30
N LEU A 407 5.28 4.50 20.35
CA LEU A 407 4.20 5.25 19.74
C LEU A 407 4.03 4.82 18.27
N PHE A 408 2.84 4.35 17.94
CA PHE A 408 2.38 4.12 16.58
C PHE A 408 1.55 5.30 16.09
N ALA A 409 1.99 5.96 15.02
CA ALA A 409 1.24 6.95 14.27
C ALA A 409 0.63 6.25 13.05
N ILE A 410 -0.65 5.86 13.17
CA ILE A 410 -1.35 5.04 12.18
C ILE A 410 -2.12 5.97 11.24
N ASP A 411 -1.57 6.18 10.06
CA ASP A 411 -2.17 7.00 9.01
C ASP A 411 -3.11 6.18 8.11
N ARG A 412 -4.00 6.82 7.37
CA ARG A 412 -5.00 6.19 6.47
C ARG A 412 -5.92 5.21 7.19
N ALA A 413 -6.28 5.49 8.44
CA ALA A 413 -7.30 4.73 9.15
C ALA A 413 -8.71 5.03 8.57
N GLY A 414 -9.58 4.04 8.51
CA GLY A 414 -10.92 4.18 7.96
C GLY A 414 -10.95 4.19 6.43
N VAL A 415 -11.86 4.98 5.86
CA VAL A 415 -12.08 5.08 4.41
C VAL A 415 -10.96 5.86 3.73
N VAL A 416 -10.33 5.28 2.71
CA VAL A 416 -9.24 5.91 1.95
C VAL A 416 -9.72 6.43 0.59
N GLY A 417 -10.63 5.73 -0.06
CA GLY A 417 -11.25 6.15 -1.32
C GLY A 417 -10.70 5.44 -2.56
N ALA A 418 -9.96 6.15 -3.40
CA ALA A 418 -9.63 5.74 -4.78
C ALA A 418 -8.86 4.41 -4.92
N ASP A 419 -8.11 3.97 -3.91
CA ASP A 419 -7.37 2.70 -3.94
C ASP A 419 -8.19 1.50 -3.43
N GLY A 420 -9.40 1.75 -2.95
CA GLY A 420 -10.39 0.74 -2.61
C GLY A 420 -9.99 -0.21 -1.48
N ALA A 421 -10.45 -1.44 -1.60
CA ALA A 421 -10.36 -2.48 -0.56
C ALA A 421 -8.93 -2.77 -0.09
N THR A 422 -7.94 -2.66 -0.98
CA THR A 422 -6.55 -2.98 -0.67
C THR A 422 -5.87 -1.95 0.24
N HIS A 423 -6.40 -0.71 0.28
CA HIS A 423 -5.80 0.39 1.02
C HIS A 423 -6.69 0.97 2.14
N SER A 424 -7.94 0.53 2.26
CA SER A 424 -8.84 0.95 3.35
C SER A 424 -8.35 0.46 4.70
N GLY A 425 -8.32 1.39 5.69
CA GLY A 425 -7.97 1.11 7.08
C GLY A 425 -9.18 0.61 7.88
N SER A 426 -9.80 -0.48 7.41
CA SER A 426 -11.10 -0.94 7.90
C SER A 426 -11.04 -1.78 9.18
N PHE A 427 -9.86 -2.22 9.62
CA PHE A 427 -9.76 -3.29 10.62
C PHE A 427 -8.88 -2.95 11.82
N ASP A 428 -8.19 -1.81 11.82
CA ASP A 428 -7.17 -1.49 12.81
C ASP A 428 -7.73 -1.38 14.24
N ILE A 429 -8.91 -0.82 14.45
CA ILE A 429 -9.55 -0.84 15.77
C ILE A 429 -9.79 -2.30 16.20
N SER A 430 -10.35 -3.12 15.33
CA SER A 430 -10.72 -4.50 15.65
C SER A 430 -9.51 -5.34 16.05
N PHE A 431 -8.41 -5.29 15.30
CA PHE A 431 -7.24 -6.12 15.58
C PHE A 431 -6.31 -5.51 16.67
N LEU A 432 -6.37 -4.19 16.94
CA LEU A 432 -5.56 -3.58 17.98
C LEU A 432 -6.20 -3.67 19.37
N ARG A 433 -7.54 -3.52 19.47
CA ARG A 433 -8.20 -3.44 20.78
C ARG A 433 -8.15 -4.73 21.58
N CYS A 434 -8.01 -5.90 20.95
CA CYS A 434 -7.90 -7.18 21.62
C CYS A 434 -6.52 -7.43 22.25
N ILE A 435 -5.47 -6.68 21.84
CA ILE A 435 -4.11 -6.87 22.34
C ILE A 435 -3.98 -6.25 23.73
N PRO A 436 -3.46 -6.98 24.76
CA PRO A 436 -3.16 -6.40 26.07
C PRO A 436 -2.16 -5.23 26.01
N ASN A 437 -2.19 -4.36 27.02
CA ASN A 437 -1.23 -3.28 27.24
C ASN A 437 -1.17 -2.17 26.16
N ILE A 438 -2.06 -2.16 25.18
CA ILE A 438 -2.15 -1.11 24.15
C ILE A 438 -3.14 -0.04 24.58
N ILE A 439 -2.74 1.23 24.46
CA ILE A 439 -3.64 2.39 24.45
C ILE A 439 -3.97 2.70 22.99
N LEU A 440 -5.26 2.76 22.65
CA LEU A 440 -5.74 3.07 21.30
C LEU A 440 -6.58 4.34 21.31
N MET A 441 -6.11 5.36 20.59
CA MET A 441 -6.68 6.71 20.55
C MET A 441 -7.14 7.08 19.14
N THR A 442 -8.26 7.82 19.08
CA THR A 442 -8.93 8.22 17.84
C THR A 442 -9.23 9.72 17.85
N PRO A 443 -8.30 10.59 17.40
CA PRO A 443 -8.50 12.02 17.40
C PRO A 443 -9.61 12.46 16.46
N SER A 444 -10.49 13.35 16.91
CA SER A 444 -11.60 13.89 16.12
C SER A 444 -11.24 15.16 15.32
N ASN A 445 -10.14 15.83 15.66
CA ASN A 445 -9.70 17.10 15.08
C ASN A 445 -8.20 17.34 15.24
N GLU A 446 -7.68 18.44 14.69
CA GLU A 446 -6.26 18.84 14.73
C GLU A 446 -5.68 18.86 16.15
N SER A 447 -6.39 19.48 17.07
CA SER A 447 -5.92 19.65 18.45
C SER A 447 -5.86 18.33 19.20
N GLU A 448 -6.89 17.49 19.09
CA GLU A 448 -6.92 16.15 19.66
C GLU A 448 -5.76 15.30 19.11
N CYS A 449 -5.51 15.37 17.81
CA CYS A 449 -4.41 14.64 17.19
C CYS A 449 -3.05 15.05 17.79
N THR A 450 -2.80 16.35 17.90
CA THR A 450 -1.55 16.87 18.50
C THR A 450 -1.40 16.47 19.98
N GLN A 451 -2.49 16.53 20.76
CA GLN A 451 -2.48 16.14 22.17
C GLN A 451 -2.26 14.63 22.34
N MET A 452 -2.94 13.80 21.54
CA MET A 452 -2.81 12.33 21.61
C MET A 452 -1.43 11.85 21.18
N LEU A 453 -0.83 12.44 20.13
CA LEU A 453 0.55 12.17 19.75
C LEU A 453 1.54 12.55 20.87
N SER A 454 1.33 13.71 21.52
CA SER A 454 2.18 14.17 22.62
C SER A 454 2.03 13.29 23.86
N PHE A 455 0.80 12.90 24.19
CA PHE A 455 0.50 11.99 25.29
C PHE A 455 1.14 10.61 25.03
N GLY A 456 0.89 10.02 23.84
CA GLY A 456 1.41 8.71 23.47
C GLY A 456 2.94 8.65 23.48
N TYR A 457 3.61 9.74 23.07
CA TYR A 457 5.06 9.82 23.14
C TYR A 457 5.59 9.88 24.59
N GLN A 458 4.87 10.53 25.50
CA GLN A 458 5.29 10.64 26.91
C GLN A 458 4.95 9.39 27.72
N TYR A 459 3.96 8.62 27.29
CA TYR A 459 3.52 7.42 28.00
C TYR A 459 4.63 6.35 28.06
N LYS A 460 4.67 5.61 29.19
CA LYS A 460 5.68 4.56 29.43
C LYS A 460 5.21 3.16 28.99
N GLY A 461 4.38 3.07 27.98
CA GLY A 461 3.85 1.85 27.43
C GLY A 461 3.55 2.03 25.95
N ILE A 462 2.70 1.16 25.40
CA ILE A 462 2.37 1.12 23.99
C ILE A 462 1.17 2.01 23.71
N CYS A 463 1.33 2.96 22.79
CA CYS A 463 0.25 3.84 22.34
C CYS A 463 0.11 3.79 20.83
N ALA A 464 -1.13 3.77 20.37
CA ALA A 464 -1.51 3.92 18.97
C ALA A 464 -2.45 5.11 18.81
N VAL A 465 -2.10 6.03 17.92
CA VAL A 465 -2.95 7.15 17.48
C VAL A 465 -3.32 6.91 16.03
N ARG A 466 -4.58 6.59 15.77
CA ARG A 466 -5.09 6.33 14.41
C ARG A 466 -5.84 7.52 13.87
N TYR A 467 -5.50 7.95 12.68
CA TYR A 467 -6.14 9.10 12.00
C TYR A 467 -6.32 8.85 10.51
N PRO A 468 -7.37 9.44 9.88
CA PRO A 468 -7.71 9.17 8.49
C PRO A 468 -6.82 9.95 7.50
N ARG A 469 -6.98 9.61 6.24
CA ARG A 469 -6.56 10.45 5.12
C ARG A 469 -7.48 11.68 5.04
N GLY A 470 -6.93 12.86 4.80
CA GLY A 470 -7.72 14.08 4.55
C GLY A 470 -7.49 15.20 5.56
N PHE A 471 -8.32 16.22 5.47
CA PHE A 471 -8.21 17.43 6.28
C PHE A 471 -8.80 17.23 7.68
N ALA A 472 -8.14 17.82 8.66
CA ALA A 472 -8.65 17.85 10.03
C ALA A 472 -9.58 19.05 10.22
N ALA A 473 -10.66 18.84 10.98
CA ALA A 473 -11.45 19.95 11.48
C ALA A 473 -10.60 20.80 12.44
N SER A 474 -10.67 22.13 12.27
CA SER A 474 -10.05 23.05 13.23
C SER A 474 -11.08 23.51 14.26
N LEU A 475 -10.71 23.45 15.53
CA LEU A 475 -11.52 23.98 16.61
C LEU A 475 -10.97 25.33 17.07
N GLU A 476 -11.88 26.22 17.53
CA GLU A 476 -11.45 27.44 18.21
C GLU A 476 -10.65 27.12 19.46
N LYS A 477 -9.55 27.82 19.70
CA LYS A 477 -8.61 27.60 20.83
C LYS A 477 -9.29 27.57 22.21
N LYS A 478 -10.43 28.21 22.38
CA LYS A 478 -11.20 28.25 23.65
C LYS A 478 -11.86 26.92 24.04
N GLN A 479 -11.95 25.94 23.13
CA GLN A 479 -12.64 24.66 23.36
C GLN A 479 -11.70 23.51 23.72
N LEU A 480 -10.40 23.77 23.88
CA LEU A 480 -9.40 22.73 24.13
C LEU A 480 -9.50 22.18 25.55
N LYS A 481 -10.01 20.97 25.71
CA LYS A 481 -9.96 20.23 26.98
C LYS A 481 -8.68 19.37 27.04
N LYS A 482 -8.06 19.37 28.22
CA LYS A 482 -6.86 18.53 28.47
C LYS A 482 -7.17 17.05 28.27
N LEU A 483 -6.28 16.34 27.61
CA LEU A 483 -6.39 14.90 27.43
C LEU A 483 -6.11 14.18 28.77
N THR A 484 -7.05 13.35 29.19
CA THR A 484 -6.91 12.46 30.36
C THR A 484 -7.10 11.04 29.88
N LEU A 485 -6.22 10.13 30.31
CA LEU A 485 -6.26 8.72 29.89
C LEU A 485 -7.62 8.09 30.14
N GLY A 486 -8.19 7.49 29.10
CA GLY A 486 -9.45 6.78 29.18
C GLY A 486 -10.68 7.67 29.46
N LYS A 487 -10.58 9.00 29.26
CA LYS A 487 -11.71 9.91 29.50
C LYS A 487 -12.21 10.53 28.20
N ALA A 488 -13.49 10.40 28.00
CA ALA A 488 -14.26 10.99 26.91
C ALA A 488 -14.56 12.49 27.15
N ILE A 489 -15.05 13.18 26.14
CA ILE A 489 -15.57 14.57 26.25
C ILE A 489 -17.00 14.61 25.78
N THR A 490 -17.89 15.15 26.60
CA THR A 490 -19.23 15.55 26.16
C THR A 490 -19.11 16.84 25.35
N LEU A 491 -19.46 16.77 24.08
CA LEU A 491 -19.51 17.91 23.16
C LEU A 491 -20.87 18.63 23.24
N ARG A 492 -21.94 17.87 23.46
CA ARG A 492 -23.29 18.36 23.60
C ARG A 492 -24.10 17.49 24.57
N GLU A 493 -24.87 18.10 25.44
CA GLU A 493 -25.91 17.42 26.22
C GLU A 493 -27.25 17.46 25.50
N GLY A 494 -27.99 16.39 25.55
CA GLY A 494 -29.30 16.20 24.94
C GLY A 494 -30.17 15.24 25.73
N LYS A 495 -31.22 14.70 25.08
CA LYS A 495 -32.17 13.78 25.71
C LYS A 495 -32.40 12.57 24.81
N LYS A 496 -32.87 11.46 25.38
CA LYS A 496 -33.27 10.21 24.71
C LYS A 496 -32.19 9.50 23.94
N ILE A 497 -31.35 10.17 23.17
CA ILE A 497 -30.31 9.58 22.31
C ILE A 497 -28.94 10.00 22.81
N CYS A 498 -28.01 9.06 22.96
CA CYS A 498 -26.60 9.33 23.21
C CYS A 498 -25.75 8.77 22.07
N ILE A 499 -25.03 9.64 21.37
CA ILE A 499 -24.12 9.30 20.27
C ILE A 499 -22.68 9.29 20.82
N LEU A 500 -22.02 8.14 20.72
CA LEU A 500 -20.64 7.89 21.12
C LEU A 500 -19.78 7.81 19.85
N GLY A 501 -19.00 8.85 19.55
CA GLY A 501 -18.18 8.93 18.34
C GLY A 501 -16.72 8.55 18.59
N PHE A 502 -16.13 7.84 17.62
CA PHE A 502 -14.71 7.41 17.65
C PHE A 502 -13.98 7.96 16.43
N GLY A 503 -13.24 9.05 16.63
CA GLY A 503 -12.49 9.74 15.58
C GLY A 503 -13.29 10.77 14.79
N PRO A 504 -12.78 11.23 13.63
CA PRO A 504 -13.33 12.38 12.90
C PRO A 504 -14.76 12.22 12.41
N ILE A 505 -15.24 10.98 12.25
CA ILE A 505 -16.63 10.69 11.84
C ILE A 505 -17.66 11.34 12.78
N ILE A 506 -17.28 11.66 14.00
CA ILE A 506 -18.17 12.37 14.94
C ILE A 506 -18.61 13.73 14.42
N ASN A 507 -17.83 14.36 13.55
CA ASN A 507 -18.17 15.66 12.98
C ASN A 507 -19.44 15.60 12.11
N GLU A 508 -19.72 14.46 11.46
CA GLU A 508 -20.95 14.19 10.73
C GLU A 508 -22.17 14.17 11.66
N CYS A 509 -21.97 13.89 12.95
CA CYS A 509 -23.02 13.79 13.95
C CYS A 509 -23.37 15.13 14.63
N ILE A 510 -22.62 16.21 14.45
CA ILE A 510 -22.85 17.48 15.16
C ILE A 510 -24.25 18.04 14.84
N LYS A 511 -24.55 18.20 13.55
CA LYS A 511 -25.87 18.70 13.11
C LYS A 511 -27.01 17.74 13.41
N ILE A 512 -26.75 16.43 13.34
CA ILE A 512 -27.72 15.38 13.69
C ILE A 512 -28.08 15.50 15.18
N ALA A 513 -27.06 15.63 16.04
CA ALA A 513 -27.26 15.76 17.48
C ALA A 513 -28.04 17.05 17.85
N GLU A 514 -27.81 18.16 17.15
CA GLU A 514 -28.58 19.39 17.30
C GLU A 514 -30.05 19.18 16.92
N LYS A 515 -30.31 18.66 15.72
CA LYS A 515 -31.63 18.40 15.16
C LYS A 515 -32.47 17.45 16.02
N MET A 516 -31.86 16.38 16.52
CA MET A 516 -32.52 15.32 17.29
C MET A 516 -32.49 15.57 18.79
N ASN A 517 -31.90 16.68 19.24
CA ASN A 517 -31.65 16.97 20.66
C ASN A 517 -30.91 15.78 21.36
N ALA A 518 -29.93 15.20 20.69
CA ALA A 518 -29.17 14.09 21.21
C ALA A 518 -27.92 14.55 22.00
N THR A 519 -27.50 13.76 22.97
CA THR A 519 -26.18 13.89 23.60
C THR A 519 -25.12 13.43 22.60
N LEU A 520 -24.01 14.17 22.47
CA LEU A 520 -22.88 13.85 21.60
C LEU A 520 -21.60 13.80 22.42
N ILE A 521 -20.90 12.66 22.35
CA ILE A 521 -19.70 12.38 23.13
C ILE A 521 -18.57 11.97 22.21
N ASP A 522 -17.45 12.68 22.28
CA ASP A 522 -16.19 12.24 21.68
C ASP A 522 -15.51 11.28 22.67
N MET A 523 -15.46 10.01 22.29
CA MET A 523 -14.91 8.95 23.13
C MET A 523 -13.38 9.01 23.24
N ARG A 524 -12.67 9.60 22.27
CA ARG A 524 -11.21 9.80 22.26
C ARG A 524 -10.40 8.50 22.33
N PHE A 525 -10.78 7.58 23.20
CA PHE A 525 -10.11 6.30 23.47
C PHE A 525 -11.03 5.13 23.12
N VAL A 526 -10.53 4.23 22.32
CA VAL A 526 -11.12 2.90 22.17
C VAL A 526 -10.65 2.00 23.32
N LYS A 527 -9.40 2.20 23.75
CA LYS A 527 -8.80 1.46 24.84
C LYS A 527 -7.77 2.32 25.60
N PRO A 528 -7.86 2.48 26.95
CA PRO A 528 -9.02 2.07 27.75
C PRO A 528 -10.25 2.91 27.43
N MET A 529 -11.43 2.29 27.49
CA MET A 529 -12.70 2.96 27.25
C MET A 529 -13.21 3.66 28.52
N ASP A 530 -13.91 4.79 28.37
CA ASP A 530 -14.58 5.46 29.49
C ASP A 530 -15.86 4.72 29.87
N GLU A 531 -15.71 3.66 30.67
CA GLU A 531 -16.83 2.84 31.15
C GLU A 531 -17.82 3.63 32.01
N GLU A 532 -17.34 4.67 32.74
CA GLU A 532 -18.19 5.49 33.62
C GLU A 532 -19.19 6.33 32.83
N ILE A 533 -18.73 6.98 31.74
CA ILE A 533 -19.63 7.79 30.91
C ILE A 533 -20.65 6.92 30.18
N ILE A 534 -20.24 5.72 29.72
CA ILE A 534 -21.15 4.74 29.09
C ILE A 534 -22.24 4.33 30.09
N GLU A 535 -21.87 3.96 31.30
CA GLU A 535 -22.81 3.58 32.35
C GLU A 535 -23.77 4.72 32.69
N GLN A 536 -23.25 5.93 32.93
CA GLN A 536 -24.05 7.11 33.25
C GLN A 536 -25.05 7.45 32.15
N LYS A 537 -24.60 7.48 30.88
CA LYS A 537 -25.47 7.86 29.77
C LYS A 537 -26.49 6.76 29.41
N SER A 538 -26.12 5.50 29.63
CA SER A 538 -27.06 4.38 29.44
C SER A 538 -28.26 4.43 30.40
N LYS A 539 -28.10 4.98 31.60
CA LYS A 539 -29.21 5.17 32.56
C LYS A 539 -30.18 6.26 32.12
N ASN A 540 -29.69 7.30 31.46
CA ASN A 540 -30.44 8.54 31.20
C ASN A 540 -30.92 8.71 29.75
N HIS A 541 -30.62 7.77 28.84
CA HIS A 541 -30.99 7.83 27.43
C HIS A 541 -31.68 6.52 27.01
N ASP A 542 -32.60 6.61 26.06
CA ASP A 542 -33.36 5.45 25.55
C ASP A 542 -32.54 4.62 24.55
N LEU A 543 -31.72 5.31 23.74
CA LEU A 543 -30.89 4.72 22.68
C LEU A 543 -29.43 5.17 22.82
N ILE A 544 -28.52 4.21 22.82
CA ILE A 544 -27.09 4.45 22.66
C ILE A 544 -26.73 4.17 21.19
N VAL A 545 -26.02 5.09 20.57
CA VAL A 545 -25.53 4.98 19.19
C VAL A 545 -23.99 5.05 19.23
N THR A 546 -23.30 4.11 18.63
CA THR A 546 -21.86 4.19 18.41
C THR A 546 -21.56 4.45 16.95
N ILE A 547 -20.53 5.27 16.67
CA ILE A 547 -20.11 5.58 15.32
C ILE A 547 -18.59 5.53 15.17
N GLU A 548 -18.13 4.79 14.17
CA GLU A 548 -16.71 4.55 13.89
C GLU A 548 -16.43 4.33 12.39
N GLU A 549 -15.27 4.72 11.89
CA GLU A 549 -14.76 4.30 10.58
C GLU A 549 -13.87 3.07 10.73
N ASN A 550 -14.48 1.97 11.12
CA ASN A 550 -13.89 0.64 11.25
C ASN A 550 -14.99 -0.39 11.01
N SER A 551 -14.62 -1.64 10.73
CA SER A 551 -15.59 -2.75 10.70
C SER A 551 -16.39 -2.79 12.00
N ILE A 552 -17.71 -2.95 11.88
CA ILE A 552 -18.58 -3.12 13.06
C ILE A 552 -18.23 -4.37 13.87
N MET A 553 -17.64 -5.38 13.20
CA MET A 553 -17.24 -6.63 13.85
C MET A 553 -15.95 -6.43 14.65
N GLY A 554 -16.04 -6.58 15.96
CA GLY A 554 -14.91 -6.38 16.87
C GLY A 554 -14.43 -4.93 17.02
N GLY A 555 -15.14 -3.94 16.46
CA GLY A 555 -14.80 -2.52 16.53
C GLY A 555 -15.11 -1.87 17.88
N ALA A 556 -15.13 -0.53 17.90
CA ALA A 556 -15.38 0.26 19.09
C ALA A 556 -16.84 0.11 19.58
N GLY A 557 -17.80 -0.02 18.67
CA GLY A 557 -19.19 -0.31 19.03
C GLY A 557 -19.37 -1.67 19.72
N SER A 558 -18.62 -2.68 19.27
CA SER A 558 -18.55 -3.98 19.96
C SER A 558 -17.99 -3.83 21.38
N ALA A 559 -16.96 -3.00 21.57
CA ALA A 559 -16.39 -2.74 22.90
C ALA A 559 -17.39 -2.03 23.82
N VAL A 560 -18.21 -1.10 23.31
CA VAL A 560 -19.30 -0.49 24.09
C VAL A 560 -20.32 -1.56 24.54
N ASN A 561 -20.69 -2.50 23.66
CA ASN A 561 -21.57 -3.60 24.01
C ASN A 561 -20.97 -4.51 25.10
N GLU A 562 -19.67 -4.79 25.04
CA GLU A 562 -18.94 -5.54 26.06
C GLU A 562 -18.98 -4.82 27.42
N VAL A 563 -18.85 -3.49 27.44
CA VAL A 563 -18.98 -2.67 28.67
C VAL A 563 -20.39 -2.77 29.24
N LEU A 564 -21.43 -2.64 28.40
CA LEU A 564 -22.83 -2.78 28.83
C LEU A 564 -23.10 -4.15 29.43
N ALA A 565 -22.63 -5.21 28.77
CA ALA A 565 -22.77 -6.59 29.24
C ALA A 565 -22.03 -6.80 30.58
N LYS A 566 -20.77 -6.34 30.70
CA LYS A 566 -19.97 -6.41 31.94
C LYS A 566 -20.65 -5.70 33.12
N LYS A 567 -21.36 -4.61 32.85
CA LYS A 567 -22.09 -3.82 33.85
C LYS A 567 -23.52 -4.31 34.12
N ASN A 568 -23.96 -5.38 33.46
CA ASN A 568 -25.34 -5.89 33.48
C ASN A 568 -26.38 -4.82 33.08
N ILE A 569 -26.07 -4.01 32.09
CA ILE A 569 -26.94 -2.95 31.58
C ILE A 569 -27.62 -3.46 30.29
N THR A 570 -28.93 -3.64 30.35
CA THR A 570 -29.74 -3.90 29.16
C THR A 570 -30.16 -2.55 28.55
N LYS A 571 -29.62 -2.25 27.36
CA LYS A 571 -29.91 -0.98 26.67
C LYS A 571 -29.97 -1.19 25.16
N LYS A 572 -30.88 -0.49 24.49
CA LYS A 572 -30.91 -0.44 23.04
C LYS A 572 -29.64 0.20 22.52
N LEU A 573 -28.87 -0.56 21.74
CA LEU A 573 -27.59 -0.15 21.16
C LEU A 573 -27.67 -0.22 19.63
N LEU A 574 -27.38 0.87 18.95
CA LEU A 574 -27.19 0.94 17.50
C LEU A 574 -25.71 1.13 17.20
N ILE A 575 -25.11 0.14 16.54
CA ILE A 575 -23.70 0.21 16.11
C ILE A 575 -23.67 0.67 14.64
N ILE A 576 -23.00 1.79 14.37
CA ILE A 576 -22.79 2.35 13.03
C ILE A 576 -21.29 2.31 12.76
N GLY A 577 -20.91 1.62 11.69
CA GLY A 577 -19.53 1.50 11.22
C GLY A 577 -19.51 0.91 9.82
N MET A 578 -18.33 0.49 9.37
CA MET A 578 -18.17 -0.13 8.06
C MET A 578 -18.83 -1.51 8.05
N PRO A 579 -19.62 -1.81 7.00
CA PRO A 579 -20.33 -3.09 6.88
C PRO A 579 -19.35 -4.27 6.72
N ASP A 580 -19.85 -5.50 6.94
CA ASP A 580 -19.11 -6.74 6.75
C ASP A 580 -18.94 -7.06 5.25
N GLN A 581 -18.18 -6.18 4.59
CA GLN A 581 -17.79 -6.32 3.18
C GLN A 581 -16.52 -5.53 2.88
N PHE A 582 -15.76 -5.96 1.87
CA PHE A 582 -14.67 -5.16 1.35
C PHE A 582 -15.20 -3.92 0.62
N VAL A 583 -14.61 -2.77 0.93
CA VAL A 583 -15.10 -1.48 0.47
C VAL A 583 -14.55 -1.18 -0.93
N GLU A 584 -15.44 -0.88 -1.87
CA GLU A 584 -15.09 -0.54 -3.24
C GLU A 584 -14.36 0.81 -3.35
N HIS A 585 -13.69 1.03 -4.50
CA HIS A 585 -13.01 2.29 -4.79
C HIS A 585 -13.99 3.38 -5.25
N GLY A 586 -13.58 4.62 -5.05
CA GLY A 586 -14.33 5.84 -5.39
C GLY A 586 -13.70 7.05 -4.71
N THR A 587 -14.38 8.19 -4.69
CA THR A 587 -13.99 9.28 -3.80
C THR A 587 -14.25 8.89 -2.34
N GLN A 588 -13.56 9.51 -1.39
CA GLN A 588 -13.78 9.21 0.03
C GLN A 588 -15.25 9.41 0.44
N GLU A 589 -15.88 10.47 -0.04
CA GLU A 589 -17.30 10.78 0.20
C GLU A 589 -18.24 9.72 -0.38
N GLU A 590 -18.00 9.28 -1.63
CA GLU A 590 -18.80 8.22 -2.26
C GLU A 590 -18.71 6.91 -1.50
N VAL A 591 -17.51 6.57 -1.00
CA VAL A 591 -17.27 5.35 -0.24
C VAL A 591 -17.90 5.44 1.15
N GLN A 592 -17.77 6.58 1.84
CA GLN A 592 -18.46 6.82 3.12
C GLN A 592 -19.98 6.68 2.96
N LYS A 593 -20.55 7.28 1.91
CA LYS A 593 -21.98 7.12 1.60
C LYS A 593 -22.38 5.69 1.30
N ALA A 594 -21.57 4.95 0.56
CA ALA A 594 -21.81 3.51 0.28
C ALA A 594 -21.78 2.67 1.56
N CYS A 595 -20.94 3.02 2.53
CA CYS A 595 -20.91 2.40 3.86
C CYS A 595 -22.04 2.88 4.79
N GLY A 596 -22.82 3.89 4.38
CA GLY A 596 -23.86 4.51 5.20
C GLY A 596 -23.28 5.27 6.40
N LEU A 597 -22.14 5.96 6.17
CA LEU A 597 -21.40 6.77 7.14
C LEU A 597 -21.48 8.28 6.85
N ASP A 598 -22.25 8.69 5.84
CA ASP A 598 -22.62 10.08 5.61
C ASP A 598 -23.73 10.52 6.57
N ALA A 599 -23.85 11.82 6.81
CA ALA A 599 -24.79 12.39 7.78
C ALA A 599 -26.25 11.94 7.55
N LEU A 600 -26.72 11.89 6.29
CA LEU A 600 -28.10 11.50 5.97
C LEU A 600 -28.35 10.01 6.28
N SER A 601 -27.42 9.17 5.94
CA SER A 601 -27.49 7.72 6.23
C SER A 601 -27.47 7.44 7.73
N ILE A 602 -26.61 8.14 8.47
CA ILE A 602 -26.51 8.04 9.94
C ILE A 602 -27.85 8.48 10.57
N GLU A 603 -28.39 9.63 10.18
CA GLU A 603 -29.67 10.14 10.67
C GLU A 603 -30.80 9.13 10.42
N SER A 604 -30.89 8.60 9.21
CA SER A 604 -31.92 7.61 8.84
C SER A 604 -31.82 6.33 9.70
N LYS A 605 -30.60 5.82 9.92
CA LYS A 605 -30.39 4.65 10.79
C LYS A 605 -30.85 4.90 12.23
N ILE A 606 -30.58 6.12 12.76
CA ILE A 606 -31.00 6.50 14.12
C ILE A 606 -32.54 6.58 14.21
N VAL A 607 -33.19 7.26 13.24
CA VAL A 607 -34.67 7.36 13.18
C VAL A 607 -35.30 5.96 13.11
N ASN A 608 -34.82 5.10 12.23
CA ASN A 608 -35.30 3.73 12.11
C ASN A 608 -35.09 2.90 13.39
N ALA A 609 -34.02 3.16 14.13
CA ALA A 609 -33.81 2.52 15.41
C ALA A 609 -34.79 3.01 16.48
N LEU A 610 -35.20 4.25 16.48
CA LEU A 610 -36.18 4.80 17.44
C LEU A 610 -37.60 4.29 17.20
N SER A 611 -37.97 4.00 15.95
CA SER A 611 -39.31 3.52 15.59
C SER A 611 -39.55 2.02 15.82
N LYS A 612 -38.51 1.28 16.04
CA LYS A 612 -38.51 -0.14 16.44
C LYS A 612 -38.40 -0.28 17.96
#